data_d6daae78f1fda179db3cb68921f878d9
#
_entry.id   d6daae78f1fda179db3cb68921f878d9
#
_cell.length_a   1.000
_cell.length_b   1.000
_cell.length_c   1.000
_cell.angle_alpha   90.00
_cell.angle_beta   90.00
_cell.angle_gamma   90.00
#
_symmetry.space_group_name_H-M   'P 1'
#
loop_
_entity.id
_entity.type
_entity.pdbx_description
1 polymer ?
#
loop_
_entity_poly.entity_id
_entity_poly.type
_entity_poly.pdbx_seq_one_letter_code
_entity_poly.pdbx_strand_id
1 'polypeptide(L)'
;SLTCAGLLVIAFGNGLFKGNLQAIVGQMYDRKDYKDSIAKEFGVDENGKPRRDMRDAGYQLFYMFINIGGFFAPFIAIAVRNWWLKTNGFDYNAQLPELAHQYIGNQASMSAEQLSNLTTYASQVTLDGSPVADLMAFSNRYLDVFNRGFHFAFIATIVAIFISFIIYMINKNQFPDPAATKVKSKDNKSVSKEEITMAASEIRQRIYALFAVFGVVIFFWFSFHQNGYSLTYFARDYINLNIINIDLGFTSIKGAEIFQSVNPFFVVFLTPIIMWFFGTMRKKGNEPSTPKKIAIGMGIAAFAYIFLLIVSMALPDKSALVNMSGDSLSAMKLTPWVLVGMYFILTVAELFISPLGLSFVSKVAPPHLQGLMQGAWLAATAIGNSILFIGGLLYTSVPLWACWMVFAVACSLSMLVMLSMVKWLERVAK
;
A
#
# COMPACT_ATOMS: atom_id res chain seq x y z
N SER A 1 -12.03 11.99 19.85
CA SER A 1 -11.41 11.03 20.75
C SER A 1 -9.88 11.10 20.65
N LEU A 2 -9.17 10.57 21.65
CA LEU A 2 -7.70 10.55 21.72
C LEU A 2 -7.09 9.81 20.51
N THR A 3 -7.75 8.76 20.04
CA THR A 3 -7.34 8.00 18.85
C THR A 3 -7.31 8.88 17.59
N CYS A 4 -8.33 9.71 17.35
CA CYS A 4 -8.35 10.62 16.20
C CYS A 4 -7.21 11.65 16.28
N ALA A 5 -6.93 12.18 17.47
CA ALA A 5 -5.80 13.08 17.67
C ALA A 5 -4.46 12.39 17.37
N GLY A 6 -4.27 11.16 17.85
CA GLY A 6 -3.09 10.36 17.54
C GLY A 6 -2.90 10.12 16.04
N LEU A 7 -3.97 9.77 15.32
CA LEU A 7 -3.94 9.58 13.86
C LEU A 7 -3.58 10.87 13.12
N LEU A 8 -4.08 12.02 13.56
CA LEU A 8 -3.71 13.32 12.98
C LEU A 8 -2.22 13.65 13.17
N VAL A 9 -1.66 13.36 14.36
CA VAL A 9 -0.22 13.55 14.63
C VAL A 9 0.63 12.64 13.76
N ILE A 10 0.23 11.36 13.58
CA ILE A 10 0.90 10.42 12.67
C ILE A 10 0.84 10.93 11.23
N ALA A 11 -0.32 11.40 10.77
CA ALA A 11 -0.49 11.94 9.42
C ALA A 11 0.40 13.16 9.18
N PHE A 12 0.47 14.08 10.15
CA PHE A 12 1.35 15.24 10.09
C PHE A 12 2.83 14.87 10.05
N GLY A 13 3.28 13.95 10.92
CA GLY A 13 4.65 13.43 10.91
C GLY A 13 5.03 12.77 9.58
N ASN A 14 4.15 11.94 9.02
CA ASN A 14 4.34 11.33 7.70
C ASN A 14 4.43 12.39 6.59
N GLY A 15 3.62 13.43 6.64
CA GLY A 15 3.63 14.53 5.66
C GLY A 15 4.98 15.26 5.62
N LEU A 16 5.57 15.54 6.78
CA LEU A 16 6.88 16.18 6.89
C LEU A 16 8.03 15.31 6.36
N PHE A 17 7.93 14.00 6.49
CA PHE A 17 9.01 13.06 6.20
C PHE A 17 8.93 12.49 4.77
N LYS A 18 7.77 11.94 4.39
CA LYS A 18 7.66 11.01 3.24
C LYS A 18 7.90 11.70 1.90
N GLY A 19 7.35 12.91 1.69
CA GLY A 19 7.54 13.66 0.44
C GLY A 19 9.00 14.11 0.24
N ASN A 20 9.65 14.55 1.30
CA ASN A 20 11.04 14.98 1.24
C ASN A 20 11.99 13.83 0.95
N LEU A 21 11.77 12.64 1.54
CA LEU A 21 12.60 11.47 1.27
C LEU A 21 12.55 11.06 -0.21
N GLN A 22 11.35 11.09 -0.82
CA GLN A 22 11.18 10.79 -2.24
C GLN A 22 11.88 11.82 -3.14
N ALA A 23 11.86 13.11 -2.76
CA ALA A 23 12.57 14.15 -3.49
C ALA A 23 14.09 13.95 -3.44
N ILE A 24 14.63 13.55 -2.27
CA ILE A 24 16.05 13.24 -2.09
C ILE A 24 16.51 12.14 -3.06
N VAL A 25 15.73 11.07 -3.23
CA VAL A 25 16.06 10.00 -4.20
C VAL A 25 16.21 10.56 -5.60
N GLY A 26 15.31 11.44 -6.06
CA GLY A 26 15.42 12.10 -7.35
C GLY A 26 16.69 12.98 -7.47
N GLN A 27 16.98 13.73 -6.42
CA GLN A 27 18.13 14.64 -6.38
C GLN A 27 19.48 13.91 -6.38
N MET A 28 19.56 12.69 -5.88
CA MET A 28 20.76 11.86 -5.97
C MET A 28 21.19 11.60 -7.42
N TYR A 29 20.25 11.61 -8.37
CA TYR A 29 20.54 11.43 -9.81
C TYR A 29 20.81 12.75 -10.56
N ASP A 30 20.58 13.91 -9.93
CA ASP A 30 20.82 15.23 -10.54
C ASP A 30 22.18 15.84 -10.18
N ARG A 31 22.92 15.28 -9.21
CA ARG A 31 24.16 15.87 -8.69
C ARG A 31 25.37 15.67 -9.61
N LYS A 32 26.07 16.80 -9.90
CA LYS A 32 27.35 16.83 -10.61
C LYS A 32 28.58 16.69 -9.70
N ASP A 33 28.44 16.83 -8.38
CA ASP A 33 29.56 17.13 -7.46
C ASP A 33 29.91 15.99 -6.48
N TYR A 34 29.46 14.77 -6.70
CA TYR A 34 29.83 13.67 -5.83
C TYR A 34 31.25 13.21 -6.09
N LYS A 35 32.16 13.46 -5.13
CA LYS A 35 33.54 13.00 -5.13
C LYS A 35 33.70 11.54 -4.70
N ASP A 36 32.66 10.89 -4.18
CA ASP A 36 32.69 9.54 -3.63
C ASP A 36 32.31 8.45 -4.64
N SER A 37 32.87 7.26 -4.46
CA SER A 37 32.74 6.12 -5.36
C SER A 37 31.32 5.70 -5.68
N ILE A 38 30.40 5.82 -4.74
CA ILE A 38 28.97 5.49 -4.91
C ILE A 38 28.29 6.46 -5.89
N ALA A 39 28.65 7.72 -5.85
CA ALA A 39 28.08 8.73 -6.72
C ALA A 39 28.69 8.73 -8.12
N LYS A 40 29.97 8.36 -8.26
CA LYS A 40 30.58 8.05 -9.57
C LYS A 40 29.86 6.88 -10.25
N GLU A 41 29.40 5.91 -9.47
CA GLU A 41 28.72 4.73 -9.98
C GLU A 41 27.27 5.01 -10.40
N PHE A 42 26.56 5.97 -9.76
CA PHE A 42 25.15 6.26 -9.99
C PHE A 42 24.84 7.63 -10.62
N GLY A 43 25.77 8.60 -10.63
CA GLY A 43 25.50 10.00 -11.02
C GLY A 43 25.75 10.34 -12.50
N VAL A 44 26.76 9.75 -13.13
CA VAL A 44 27.17 10.02 -14.54
C VAL A 44 27.50 8.72 -15.26
N ASP A 45 27.26 8.68 -16.57
CA ASP A 45 27.71 7.59 -17.43
C ASP A 45 29.22 7.70 -17.73
N GLU A 46 29.76 6.73 -18.49
CA GLU A 46 31.18 6.68 -18.90
C GLU A 46 31.62 7.92 -19.67
N ASN A 47 30.67 8.70 -20.23
CA ASN A 47 30.87 9.92 -20.98
C ASN A 47 30.59 11.19 -20.16
N GLY A 48 30.39 11.08 -18.85
CA GLY A 48 30.10 12.21 -17.96
C GLY A 48 28.69 12.78 -18.07
N LYS A 49 27.75 12.09 -18.76
CA LYS A 49 26.36 12.53 -18.86
C LYS A 49 25.56 12.12 -17.61
N PRO A 50 24.64 12.97 -17.11
CA PRO A 50 23.76 12.61 -16.00
C PRO A 50 22.98 11.34 -16.35
N ARG A 51 23.01 10.33 -15.45
CA ARG A 51 22.26 9.07 -15.62
C ARG A 51 20.76 9.28 -15.35
N ARG A 52 20.15 10.29 -15.93
CA ARG A 52 18.71 10.56 -15.84
C ARG A 52 17.89 9.34 -16.24
N ASP A 53 18.38 8.55 -17.19
CA ASP A 53 17.73 7.33 -17.65
C ASP A 53 17.70 6.20 -16.61
N MET A 54 18.60 6.25 -15.61
CA MET A 54 18.63 5.28 -14.49
C MET A 54 17.70 5.66 -13.33
N ARG A 55 17.08 6.84 -13.38
CA ARG A 55 16.19 7.34 -12.30
C ARG A 55 15.00 6.40 -12.07
N ASP A 56 14.42 5.84 -13.13
CA ASP A 56 13.33 4.86 -13.03
C ASP A 56 13.78 3.64 -12.20
N ALA A 57 14.97 3.11 -12.47
CA ALA A 57 15.55 1.99 -11.73
C ALA A 57 15.83 2.36 -10.26
N GLY A 58 16.34 3.57 -10.01
CA GLY A 58 16.57 4.08 -8.66
C GLY A 58 15.29 4.15 -7.82
N TYR A 59 14.19 4.65 -8.40
CA TYR A 59 12.90 4.65 -7.72
C TYR A 59 12.33 3.24 -7.55
N GLN A 60 12.56 2.32 -8.47
CA GLN A 60 12.17 0.91 -8.31
C GLN A 60 12.91 0.25 -7.14
N LEU A 61 14.22 0.47 -7.01
CA LEU A 61 14.99 -0.01 -5.86
C LEU A 61 14.50 0.61 -4.54
N PHE A 62 14.33 1.91 -4.50
CA PHE A 62 13.80 2.60 -3.33
C PHE A 62 12.45 2.02 -2.91
N TYR A 63 11.56 1.78 -3.87
CA TYR A 63 10.26 1.19 -3.64
C TYR A 63 10.34 -0.26 -3.14
N MET A 64 11.27 -1.05 -3.66
CA MET A 64 11.53 -2.41 -3.20
C MET A 64 11.93 -2.43 -1.72
N PHE A 65 12.83 -1.53 -1.28
CA PHE A 65 13.24 -1.46 0.13
C PHE A 65 12.10 -1.05 1.08
N ILE A 66 11.22 -0.15 0.65
CA ILE A 66 9.99 0.17 1.41
C ILE A 66 9.15 -1.10 1.60
N ASN A 67 9.02 -1.91 0.56
CA ASN A 67 8.20 -3.11 0.58
C ASN A 67 8.84 -4.27 1.38
N ILE A 68 10.16 -4.32 1.54
CA ILE A 68 10.79 -5.24 2.51
C ILE A 68 10.25 -4.96 3.91
N GLY A 69 10.18 -3.69 4.33
CA GLY A 69 9.54 -3.31 5.59
C GLY A 69 8.06 -3.66 5.64
N GLY A 70 7.34 -3.38 4.55
CA GLY A 70 5.90 -3.68 4.41
C GLY A 70 5.59 -5.18 4.50
N PHE A 71 6.50 -6.03 4.05
CA PHE A 71 6.35 -7.49 4.14
C PHE A 71 6.34 -7.98 5.60
N PHE A 72 7.27 -7.49 6.42
CA PHE A 72 7.39 -7.93 7.81
C PHE A 72 6.36 -7.28 8.75
N ALA A 73 5.86 -6.09 8.43
CA ALA A 73 5.00 -5.32 9.31
C ALA A 73 3.71 -6.06 9.74
N PRO A 74 2.92 -6.70 8.86
CA PRO A 74 1.73 -7.46 9.26
C PRO A 74 2.05 -8.65 10.15
N PHE A 75 3.14 -9.39 9.87
CA PHE A 75 3.56 -10.51 10.71
C PHE A 75 3.88 -10.05 12.14
N ILE A 76 4.62 -8.96 12.27
CA ILE A 76 4.98 -8.39 13.58
C ILE A 76 3.71 -7.93 14.31
N ALA A 77 2.81 -7.22 13.63
CA ALA A 77 1.58 -6.72 14.23
C ALA A 77 0.68 -7.87 14.73
N ILE A 78 0.48 -8.91 13.89
CA ILE A 78 -0.29 -10.09 14.24
C ILE A 78 0.36 -10.85 15.39
N ALA A 79 1.68 -11.09 15.32
CA ALA A 79 2.41 -11.80 16.34
C ALA A 79 2.33 -11.11 17.72
N VAL A 80 2.49 -9.80 17.76
CA VAL A 80 2.41 -9.01 19.00
C VAL A 80 0.99 -9.00 19.56
N ARG A 81 -0.04 -8.81 18.71
CA ARG A 81 -1.44 -8.87 19.13
C ARG A 81 -1.81 -10.25 19.69
N ASN A 82 -1.44 -11.31 19.02
CA ASN A 82 -1.78 -12.67 19.42
C ASN A 82 -0.95 -13.14 20.64
N TRP A 83 0.30 -12.68 20.76
CA TRP A 83 1.08 -12.87 21.98
C TRP A 83 0.36 -12.24 23.18
N TRP A 84 -0.14 -11.01 23.06
CA TRP A 84 -0.87 -10.37 24.14
C TRP A 84 -2.18 -11.09 24.49
N LEU A 85 -2.91 -11.58 23.49
CA LEU A 85 -4.11 -12.41 23.71
C LEU A 85 -3.74 -13.68 24.51
N LYS A 86 -2.73 -14.44 24.09
CA LYS A 86 -2.28 -15.67 24.77
C LYS A 86 -1.84 -15.40 26.20
N THR A 87 -1.12 -14.32 26.46
CA THR A 87 -0.69 -13.91 27.80
C THR A 87 -1.88 -13.63 28.73
N ASN A 88 -3.01 -13.23 28.18
CA ASN A 88 -4.25 -12.97 28.93
C ASN A 88 -5.25 -14.15 28.92
N GLY A 89 -4.81 -15.33 28.47
CA GLY A 89 -5.61 -16.56 28.50
C GLY A 89 -6.56 -16.73 27.31
N PHE A 90 -6.35 -15.96 26.22
CA PHE A 90 -7.20 -16.04 25.03
C PHE A 90 -6.41 -16.43 23.79
N ASP A 91 -7.06 -17.14 22.89
CA ASP A 91 -6.61 -17.31 21.51
C ASP A 91 -7.33 -16.34 20.57
N TYR A 92 -6.81 -16.18 19.35
CA TYR A 92 -7.39 -15.32 18.34
C TYR A 92 -8.48 -16.05 17.54
N ASN A 93 -9.64 -15.39 17.39
CA ASN A 93 -10.67 -15.79 16.43
C ASN A 93 -11.10 -14.56 15.61
N ALA A 94 -11.17 -14.70 14.27
CA ALA A 94 -11.44 -13.59 13.36
C ALA A 94 -12.87 -13.01 13.45
N GLN A 95 -13.86 -13.82 13.82
CA GLN A 95 -15.27 -13.43 13.88
C GLN A 95 -15.71 -12.96 15.27
N LEU A 96 -15.01 -13.42 16.30
CA LEU A 96 -15.38 -13.16 17.69
C LEU A 96 -15.44 -11.66 18.05
N PRO A 97 -14.53 -10.78 17.62
CA PRO A 97 -14.63 -9.36 17.94
C PRO A 97 -15.92 -8.71 17.42
N GLU A 98 -16.36 -9.07 16.20
CA GLU A 98 -17.59 -8.54 15.61
C GLU A 98 -18.83 -9.01 16.39
N LEU A 99 -18.92 -10.31 16.68
CA LEU A 99 -20.01 -10.89 17.45
C LEU A 99 -20.08 -10.33 18.88
N ALA A 100 -18.92 -10.19 19.53
CA ALA A 100 -18.85 -9.60 20.86
C ALA A 100 -19.30 -8.13 20.89
N HIS A 101 -18.93 -7.34 19.88
CA HIS A 101 -19.39 -5.95 19.74
C HIS A 101 -20.92 -5.88 19.51
N GLN A 102 -21.48 -6.74 18.67
CA GLN A 102 -22.94 -6.81 18.47
C GLN A 102 -23.67 -7.19 19.74
N TYR A 103 -23.14 -8.18 20.47
CA TYR A 103 -23.75 -8.65 21.72
C TYR A 103 -23.79 -7.55 22.80
N ILE A 104 -22.72 -6.79 22.96
CA ILE A 104 -22.65 -5.67 23.90
C ILE A 104 -23.53 -4.50 23.47
N GLY A 105 -23.52 -4.19 22.16
CA GLY A 105 -24.25 -3.02 21.64
C GLY A 105 -25.77 -3.22 21.52
N ASN A 106 -26.22 -4.36 21.03
CA ASN A 106 -27.62 -4.68 20.86
C ASN A 106 -27.84 -6.20 20.75
N GLN A 107 -27.92 -6.88 21.88
CA GLN A 107 -28.18 -8.32 21.95
C GLN A 107 -29.48 -8.73 21.25
N ALA A 108 -30.52 -7.89 21.30
CA ALA A 108 -31.83 -8.20 20.72
C ALA A 108 -31.80 -8.25 19.16
N SER A 109 -30.80 -7.68 18.54
CA SER A 109 -30.63 -7.72 17.06
C SER A 109 -29.92 -8.96 16.57
N MET A 110 -29.37 -9.79 17.45
CA MET A 110 -28.65 -11.00 17.09
C MET A 110 -29.59 -12.16 16.80
N SER A 111 -29.28 -12.90 15.72
CA SER A 111 -29.99 -14.17 15.47
C SER A 111 -29.57 -15.25 16.48
N ALA A 112 -30.39 -16.29 16.61
CA ALA A 112 -30.07 -17.44 17.45
C ALA A 112 -28.77 -18.12 17.04
N GLU A 113 -28.48 -18.13 15.75
CA GLU A 113 -27.24 -18.68 15.20
C GLU A 113 -26.02 -17.83 15.57
N GLN A 114 -26.12 -16.49 15.47
CA GLN A 114 -25.04 -15.58 15.89
C GLN A 114 -24.72 -15.73 17.38
N LEU A 115 -25.75 -15.91 18.22
CA LEU A 115 -25.57 -16.15 19.66
C LEU A 115 -24.93 -17.51 19.94
N SER A 116 -25.30 -18.54 19.20
CA SER A 116 -24.67 -19.88 19.25
C SER A 116 -23.20 -19.82 18.84
N ASN A 117 -22.90 -19.13 17.74
CA ASN A 117 -21.54 -18.93 17.25
C ASN A 117 -20.68 -18.16 18.26
N LEU A 118 -21.23 -17.08 18.86
CA LEU A 118 -20.54 -16.33 19.92
C LEU A 118 -20.19 -17.24 21.10
N THR A 119 -21.12 -18.06 21.57
CA THR A 119 -20.91 -18.97 22.69
C THR A 119 -19.84 -20.03 22.36
N THR A 120 -19.91 -20.59 21.16
CA THR A 120 -18.99 -21.61 20.69
C THR A 120 -17.57 -21.03 20.56
N TYR A 121 -17.43 -19.88 19.91
CA TYR A 121 -16.12 -19.24 19.74
C TYR A 121 -15.55 -18.75 21.07
N ALA A 122 -16.37 -18.25 21.99
CA ALA A 122 -15.95 -17.87 23.32
C ALA A 122 -15.30 -19.04 24.07
N SER A 123 -15.91 -20.22 24.02
CA SER A 123 -15.36 -21.43 24.64
C SER A 123 -14.08 -21.91 23.95
N GLN A 124 -14.01 -21.79 22.62
CA GLN A 124 -12.83 -22.23 21.84
C GLN A 124 -11.59 -21.35 22.05
N VAL A 125 -11.77 -20.04 22.28
CA VAL A 125 -10.63 -19.12 22.46
C VAL A 125 -10.13 -19.06 23.90
N THR A 126 -10.86 -19.59 24.87
CA THR A 126 -10.43 -19.63 26.27
C THR A 126 -9.42 -20.76 26.46
N LEU A 127 -8.16 -20.40 26.75
CA LEU A 127 -7.02 -21.34 26.76
C LEU A 127 -7.05 -22.34 27.92
N ASP A 128 -7.71 -22.03 29.02
CA ASP A 128 -7.86 -22.92 30.18
C ASP A 128 -9.03 -23.91 30.04
N GLY A 129 -9.77 -23.85 28.90
CA GLY A 129 -10.89 -24.73 28.64
C GLY A 129 -12.12 -24.53 29.54
N SER A 130 -12.14 -23.46 30.34
CA SER A 130 -13.27 -23.18 31.25
C SER A 130 -14.51 -22.76 30.46
N PRO A 131 -15.72 -23.27 30.82
CA PRO A 131 -16.96 -22.84 30.18
C PRO A 131 -17.24 -21.38 30.52
N VAL A 132 -17.66 -20.62 29.50
CA VAL A 132 -18.00 -19.21 29.65
C VAL A 132 -19.39 -19.10 30.26
N ALA A 133 -19.48 -18.84 31.57
CA ALA A 133 -20.71 -18.72 32.31
C ALA A 133 -21.43 -17.38 32.07
N ASP A 134 -20.65 -16.29 31.91
CA ASP A 134 -21.15 -14.93 31.63
C ASP A 134 -20.58 -14.42 30.29
N LEU A 135 -21.45 -14.45 29.29
CA LEU A 135 -21.07 -14.04 27.92
C LEU A 135 -20.85 -12.54 27.81
N MET A 136 -21.50 -11.73 28.64
CA MET A 136 -21.34 -10.28 28.67
C MET A 136 -20.00 -9.89 29.28
N ALA A 137 -19.66 -10.45 30.42
CA ALA A 137 -18.38 -10.23 31.08
C ALA A 137 -17.23 -10.73 30.20
N PHE A 138 -17.37 -11.91 29.57
CA PHE A 138 -16.41 -12.45 28.60
C PHE A 138 -16.19 -11.49 27.42
N SER A 139 -17.28 -11.06 26.77
CA SER A 139 -17.21 -10.20 25.57
C SER A 139 -16.49 -8.89 25.87
N ASN A 140 -16.81 -8.24 27.00
CA ASN A 140 -16.15 -7.02 27.44
C ASN A 140 -14.65 -7.25 27.70
N ARG A 141 -14.30 -8.32 28.42
CA ARG A 141 -12.90 -8.65 28.71
C ARG A 141 -12.10 -9.00 27.44
N TYR A 142 -12.67 -9.84 26.56
CA TYR A 142 -12.02 -10.22 25.31
C TYR A 142 -11.74 -9.01 24.43
N LEU A 143 -12.72 -8.11 24.26
CA LEU A 143 -12.55 -6.90 23.45
C LEU A 143 -11.53 -5.92 24.07
N ASP A 144 -11.50 -5.76 25.39
CA ASP A 144 -10.47 -4.93 26.04
C ASP A 144 -9.07 -5.49 25.78
N VAL A 145 -8.86 -6.79 25.98
CA VAL A 145 -7.59 -7.45 25.72
C VAL A 145 -7.23 -7.38 24.22
N PHE A 146 -8.17 -7.63 23.33
CA PHE A 146 -7.97 -7.58 21.89
C PHE A 146 -7.54 -6.17 21.43
N ASN A 147 -8.22 -5.13 21.89
CA ASN A 147 -7.89 -3.74 21.58
C ASN A 147 -6.52 -3.33 22.13
N ARG A 148 -6.16 -3.75 23.34
CA ARG A 148 -4.82 -3.51 23.89
C ARG A 148 -3.73 -4.20 23.10
N GLY A 149 -4.01 -5.35 22.49
CA GLY A 149 -3.09 -6.03 21.59
C GLY A 149 -2.64 -5.14 20.40
N PHE A 150 -3.53 -4.31 19.85
CA PHE A 150 -3.15 -3.32 18.84
C PHE A 150 -2.27 -2.20 19.39
N HIS A 151 -2.47 -1.76 20.64
CA HIS A 151 -1.60 -0.77 21.27
C HIS A 151 -0.16 -1.28 21.37
N PHE A 152 0.04 -2.56 21.72
CA PHE A 152 1.37 -3.16 21.72
C PHE A 152 1.98 -3.27 20.33
N ALA A 153 1.17 -3.55 19.29
CA ALA A 153 1.65 -3.52 17.92
C ALA A 153 2.11 -2.11 17.49
N PHE A 154 1.43 -1.03 17.93
CA PHE A 154 1.90 0.34 17.72
C PHE A 154 3.22 0.63 18.44
N ILE A 155 3.46 0.09 19.63
CA ILE A 155 4.74 0.24 20.33
C ILE A 155 5.88 -0.37 19.51
N ALA A 156 5.67 -1.56 18.91
CA ALA A 156 6.67 -2.17 18.02
C ALA A 156 6.99 -1.25 16.81
N THR A 157 5.98 -0.57 16.25
CA THR A 157 6.18 0.42 15.20
C THR A 157 7.00 1.62 15.66
N ILE A 158 6.75 2.12 16.88
CA ILE A 158 7.52 3.22 17.47
C ILE A 158 9.01 2.85 17.59
N VAL A 159 9.32 1.64 18.05
CA VAL A 159 10.69 1.14 18.14
C VAL A 159 11.37 1.12 16.76
N ALA A 160 10.67 0.64 15.73
CA ALA A 160 11.18 0.63 14.35
C ALA A 160 11.49 2.04 13.83
N ILE A 161 10.62 3.02 14.13
CA ILE A 161 10.82 4.43 13.75
C ILE A 161 12.05 5.01 14.48
N PHE A 162 12.24 4.73 15.76
CA PHE A 162 13.43 5.18 16.49
C PHE A 162 14.72 4.62 15.91
N ILE A 163 14.76 3.33 15.57
CA ILE A 163 15.91 2.70 14.91
C ILE A 163 16.20 3.40 13.57
N SER A 164 15.16 3.62 12.75
CA SER A 164 15.27 4.34 11.48
C SER A 164 15.81 5.76 11.66
N PHE A 165 15.33 6.48 12.67
CA PHE A 165 15.80 7.83 12.99
C PHE A 165 17.28 7.85 13.39
N ILE A 166 17.73 6.90 14.21
CA ILE A 166 19.15 6.76 14.58
C ILE A 166 20.03 6.52 13.34
N ILE A 167 19.62 5.58 12.46
CA ILE A 167 20.32 5.29 11.21
C ILE A 167 20.41 6.55 10.33
N TYR A 168 19.30 7.30 10.20
CA TYR A 168 19.28 8.56 9.46
C TYR A 168 20.26 9.58 10.06
N MET A 169 20.26 9.77 11.39
CA MET A 169 21.12 10.75 12.06
C MET A 169 22.62 10.43 11.88
N ILE A 170 22.99 9.15 11.86
CA ILE A 170 24.37 8.72 11.61
C ILE A 170 24.79 9.05 10.17
N ASN A 171 23.88 8.87 9.21
CA ASN A 171 24.17 8.98 7.77
C ASN A 171 23.76 10.33 7.13
N LYS A 172 23.20 11.27 7.91
CA LYS A 172 22.59 12.51 7.36
C LYS A 172 23.53 13.33 6.44
N ASN A 173 24.84 13.31 6.72
CA ASN A 173 25.82 14.06 5.95
C ASN A 173 26.09 13.45 4.56
N GLN A 174 25.64 12.23 4.30
CA GLN A 174 25.78 11.56 3.00
C GLN A 174 24.64 11.94 2.03
N PHE A 175 23.53 12.48 2.55
CA PHE A 175 22.39 12.87 1.73
C PHE A 175 22.57 14.27 1.11
N PRO A 176 22.02 14.51 -0.10
CA PRO A 176 22.01 15.83 -0.69
C PRO A 176 21.23 16.83 0.18
N ASP A 177 21.84 17.96 0.49
CA ASP A 177 21.17 19.07 1.17
C ASP A 177 20.95 20.24 0.19
N PRO A 178 19.74 20.41 -0.35
CA PRO A 178 19.40 21.51 -1.25
C PRO A 178 19.55 22.89 -0.61
N ALA A 179 19.38 22.96 0.74
CA ALA A 179 19.51 24.23 1.46
C ALA A 179 20.96 24.68 1.53
N ALA A 180 21.89 23.77 1.80
CA ALA A 180 23.33 24.05 1.83
C ALA A 180 23.85 24.51 0.46
N THR A 181 23.31 23.98 -0.63
CA THR A 181 23.66 24.38 -2.01
C THR A 181 23.20 25.80 -2.32
N LYS A 182 22.01 26.22 -1.84
CA LYS A 182 21.50 27.60 -2.01
C LYS A 182 22.29 28.63 -1.22
N VAL A 183 22.77 28.30 -0.04
CA VAL A 183 23.61 29.21 0.79
C VAL A 183 24.96 29.43 0.11
N LYS A 184 25.62 28.37 -0.38
CA LYS A 184 26.90 28.49 -1.10
C LYS A 184 26.80 29.28 -2.41
N SER A 185 25.65 29.23 -3.11
CA SER A 185 25.44 30.01 -4.34
C SER A 185 25.18 31.51 -4.09
N LYS A 186 24.77 31.91 -2.88
CA LYS A 186 24.64 33.33 -2.51
C LYS A 186 25.98 34.00 -2.25
N ASP A 187 26.95 33.25 -1.72
CA ASP A 187 28.30 33.79 -1.44
C ASP A 187 29.20 33.83 -2.67
N ASN A 188 28.98 33.01 -3.70
CA ASN A 188 29.69 33.04 -4.96
C ASN A 188 28.87 33.70 -6.08
N LYS A 189 28.99 35.01 -6.24
CA LYS A 189 28.41 35.76 -7.36
C LYS A 189 28.94 35.39 -8.74
N SER A 190 29.74 34.31 -8.88
CA SER A 190 30.38 33.85 -10.12
C SER A 190 29.91 32.46 -10.58
N VAL A 191 28.94 31.80 -9.92
CA VAL A 191 28.36 30.57 -10.47
C VAL A 191 27.22 30.97 -11.41
N SER A 192 27.56 30.88 -12.67
CA SER A 192 26.82 31.11 -13.91
C SER A 192 25.31 31.12 -13.78
N LYS A 193 24.69 32.15 -14.36
CA LYS A 193 23.30 32.29 -14.78
C LYS A 193 22.83 31.21 -15.78
N GLU A 194 23.19 29.96 -15.57
CA GLU A 194 22.62 28.79 -16.22
C GLU A 194 21.66 28.03 -15.30
N GLU A 195 21.00 28.69 -14.33
CA GLU A 195 19.63 28.35 -14.03
C GLU A 195 18.86 28.71 -15.30
N ILE A 196 18.62 27.71 -16.14
CA ILE A 196 17.69 27.83 -17.27
C ILE A 196 16.39 28.31 -16.64
N THR A 197 16.11 29.60 -16.78
CA THR A 197 14.82 30.19 -16.38
C THR A 197 13.81 29.60 -17.36
N MET A 198 13.17 28.48 -16.94
CA MET A 198 12.09 27.89 -17.72
C MET A 198 11.04 28.98 -18.00
N ALA A 199 10.61 29.10 -19.25
CA ALA A 199 9.55 30.03 -19.59
C ALA A 199 8.29 29.72 -18.75
N ALA A 200 7.61 30.75 -18.27
CA ALA A 200 6.42 30.59 -17.44
C ALA A 200 5.34 29.69 -18.11
N SER A 201 5.26 29.70 -19.45
CA SER A 201 4.40 28.84 -20.23
C SER A 201 4.79 27.36 -20.11
N GLU A 202 6.08 27.04 -20.07
CA GLU A 202 6.58 25.68 -19.92
C GLU A 202 6.31 25.16 -18.50
N ILE A 203 6.59 25.96 -17.46
CA ILE A 203 6.25 25.63 -16.08
C ILE A 203 4.76 25.28 -15.96
N ARG A 204 3.89 26.11 -16.54
CA ARG A 204 2.45 25.89 -16.52
C ARG A 204 2.05 24.58 -17.23
N GLN A 205 2.61 24.28 -18.40
CA GLN A 205 2.35 23.04 -19.12
C GLN A 205 2.77 21.81 -18.33
N ARG A 206 3.94 21.84 -17.68
CA ARG A 206 4.45 20.75 -16.82
C ARG A 206 3.55 20.53 -15.60
N ILE A 207 3.10 21.59 -14.96
CA ILE A 207 2.16 21.50 -13.83
C ILE A 207 0.82 20.93 -14.27
N TYR A 208 0.25 21.38 -15.39
CA TYR A 208 -1.00 20.80 -15.90
C TYR A 208 -0.87 19.33 -16.27
N ALA A 209 0.25 18.91 -16.84
CA ALA A 209 0.52 17.51 -17.15
C ALA A 209 0.56 16.66 -15.88
N LEU A 210 1.21 17.15 -14.81
CA LEU A 210 1.25 16.46 -13.53
C LEU A 210 -0.14 16.34 -12.90
N PHE A 211 -0.92 17.42 -12.83
CA PHE A 211 -2.27 17.38 -12.27
C PHE A 211 -3.23 16.50 -13.07
N ALA A 212 -3.10 16.45 -14.40
CA ALA A 212 -3.87 15.54 -15.23
C ALA A 212 -3.57 14.07 -14.90
N VAL A 213 -2.29 13.73 -14.74
CA VAL A 213 -1.88 12.37 -14.29
C VAL A 213 -2.38 12.09 -12.87
N PHE A 214 -2.26 13.04 -11.94
CA PHE A 214 -2.75 12.89 -10.56
C PHE A 214 -4.25 12.61 -10.52
N GLY A 215 -5.04 13.33 -11.31
CA GLY A 215 -6.48 13.10 -11.41
C GLY A 215 -6.85 11.68 -11.84
N VAL A 216 -6.12 11.13 -12.81
CA VAL A 216 -6.34 9.75 -13.28
C VAL A 216 -5.88 8.72 -12.24
N VAL A 217 -4.76 8.96 -11.58
CA VAL A 217 -4.16 8.05 -10.61
C VAL A 217 -4.99 7.92 -9.33
N ILE A 218 -5.83 8.91 -8.98
CA ILE A 218 -6.79 8.81 -7.86
C ILE A 218 -7.68 7.56 -8.02
N PHE A 219 -8.23 7.30 -9.21
CA PHE A 219 -9.11 6.16 -9.45
C PHE A 219 -8.36 4.83 -9.44
N PHE A 220 -7.09 4.84 -9.87
CA PHE A 220 -6.24 3.66 -9.68
C PHE A 220 -6.02 3.35 -8.20
N TRP A 221 -5.65 4.35 -7.38
CA TRP A 221 -5.41 4.14 -5.95
C TRP A 221 -6.67 3.75 -5.19
N PHE A 222 -7.81 4.32 -5.55
CA PHE A 222 -9.12 3.89 -5.06
C PHE A 222 -9.36 2.40 -5.29
N SER A 223 -9.05 1.91 -6.48
CA SER A 223 -9.19 0.50 -6.81
C SER A 223 -8.09 -0.34 -6.16
N PHE A 224 -6.83 0.06 -6.27
CA PHE A 224 -5.69 -0.72 -5.79
C PHE A 224 -5.72 -0.95 -4.27
N HIS A 225 -6.00 0.07 -3.48
CA HIS A 225 -5.99 -0.05 -2.01
C HIS A 225 -7.21 -0.77 -1.44
N GLN A 226 -8.12 -1.27 -2.27
CA GLN A 226 -9.10 -2.27 -1.84
C GLN A 226 -8.41 -3.56 -1.35
N ASN A 227 -7.14 -3.77 -1.68
CA ASN A 227 -6.33 -4.87 -1.16
C ASN A 227 -6.27 -4.88 0.38
N GLY A 228 -6.19 -3.72 1.02
CA GLY A 228 -6.19 -3.56 2.47
C GLY A 228 -7.59 -3.37 3.08
N TYR A 229 -8.65 -3.36 2.28
CA TYR A 229 -10.00 -3.11 2.73
C TYR A 229 -10.99 -4.20 2.27
N SER A 230 -11.64 -4.07 1.11
CA SER A 230 -12.64 -5.03 0.63
C SER A 230 -12.06 -6.43 0.39
N LEU A 231 -10.80 -6.54 -0.08
CA LEU A 231 -10.15 -7.85 -0.25
C LEU A 231 -9.82 -8.52 1.09
N THR A 232 -9.59 -7.75 2.15
CA THR A 232 -9.41 -8.33 3.51
C THR A 232 -10.74 -8.91 4.02
N TYR A 233 -11.87 -8.24 3.76
CA TYR A 233 -13.19 -8.80 4.07
C TYR A 233 -13.47 -10.05 3.22
N PHE A 234 -13.15 -10.02 1.92
CA PHE A 234 -13.28 -11.19 1.07
C PHE A 234 -12.41 -12.36 1.55
N ALA A 235 -11.19 -12.09 2.00
CA ALA A 235 -10.32 -13.11 2.60
C ALA A 235 -10.95 -13.73 3.85
N ARG A 236 -11.53 -12.92 4.74
CA ARG A 236 -12.20 -13.40 5.95
C ARG A 236 -13.42 -14.26 5.63
N ASP A 237 -14.25 -13.80 4.71
CA ASP A 237 -15.57 -14.37 4.47
C ASP A 237 -15.53 -15.57 3.51
N TYR A 238 -14.69 -15.54 2.46
CA TYR A 238 -14.71 -16.51 1.35
C TYR A 238 -13.44 -17.35 1.20
N ILE A 239 -12.38 -17.10 1.96
CA ILE A 239 -11.14 -17.87 1.86
C ILE A 239 -10.99 -18.81 3.04
N ASN A 240 -10.48 -20.03 2.78
CA ASN A 240 -10.14 -20.98 3.82
C ASN A 240 -8.84 -20.56 4.52
N LEU A 241 -8.97 -19.83 5.64
CA LEU A 241 -7.84 -19.35 6.43
C LEU A 241 -7.20 -20.45 7.31
N ASN A 242 -7.85 -21.63 7.47
CA ASN A 242 -7.30 -22.70 8.28
C ASN A 242 -6.00 -23.28 7.71
N ILE A 243 -5.78 -23.11 6.39
CA ILE A 243 -4.54 -23.51 5.72
C ILE A 243 -3.36 -22.59 6.11
N ILE A 244 -3.66 -21.37 6.56
CA ILE A 244 -2.67 -20.35 6.92
C ILE A 244 -2.73 -20.14 8.44
N ASN A 245 -2.21 -21.11 9.17
CA ASN A 245 -2.08 -21.02 10.63
C ASN A 245 -0.68 -21.47 11.03
N ILE A 246 0.16 -20.52 11.46
CA ILE A 246 1.51 -20.78 11.96
C ILE A 246 1.47 -20.57 13.47
N ASP A 247 1.56 -21.66 14.22
CA ASP A 247 1.66 -21.59 15.68
C ASP A 247 3.14 -21.65 16.11
N LEU A 248 3.59 -20.60 16.79
CA LEU A 248 4.94 -20.46 17.34
C LEU A 248 4.99 -20.76 18.83
N GLY A 249 3.96 -21.37 19.41
CA GLY A 249 3.86 -21.65 20.85
C GLY A 249 3.47 -20.40 21.66
N PHE A 250 4.37 -19.43 21.78
CA PHE A 250 4.11 -18.18 22.52
C PHE A 250 3.17 -17.21 21.78
N THR A 251 3.01 -17.37 20.46
CA THR A 251 2.10 -16.60 19.61
C THR A 251 1.65 -17.43 18.41
N SER A 252 0.63 -16.94 17.71
CA SER A 252 0.17 -17.54 16.46
C SER A 252 0.06 -16.48 15.35
N ILE A 253 0.33 -16.87 14.10
CA ILE A 253 0.16 -16.01 12.92
C ILE A 253 -1.03 -16.59 12.16
N LYS A 254 -2.20 -16.01 12.39
CA LYS A 254 -3.46 -16.39 11.75
C LYS A 254 -4.37 -15.16 11.62
N GLY A 255 -5.08 -15.05 10.52
CA GLY A 255 -5.99 -13.94 10.22
C GLY A 255 -5.93 -13.52 8.76
N ALA A 256 -7.00 -12.87 8.29
CA ALA A 256 -7.09 -12.39 6.91
C ALA A 256 -6.05 -11.31 6.59
N GLU A 257 -5.57 -10.60 7.59
CA GLU A 257 -4.58 -9.52 7.47
C GLU A 257 -3.23 -9.98 6.92
N ILE A 258 -2.92 -11.29 7.00
CA ILE A 258 -1.67 -11.87 6.44
C ILE A 258 -1.56 -11.65 4.93
N PHE A 259 -2.69 -11.57 4.22
CA PHE A 259 -2.69 -11.29 2.79
C PHE A 259 -2.11 -9.93 2.43
N GLN A 260 -2.07 -8.98 3.36
CA GLN A 260 -1.42 -7.68 3.14
C GLN A 260 0.09 -7.80 2.97
N SER A 261 0.72 -8.88 3.45
CA SER A 261 2.14 -9.18 3.20
C SER A 261 2.39 -9.77 1.81
N VAL A 262 1.37 -10.28 1.12
CA VAL A 262 1.52 -10.93 -0.19
C VAL A 262 1.93 -9.91 -1.27
N ASN A 263 1.34 -8.71 -1.25
CA ASN A 263 1.73 -7.65 -2.18
C ASN A 263 3.20 -7.21 -1.98
N PRO A 264 3.65 -6.79 -0.78
CA PRO A 264 5.06 -6.47 -0.55
C PRO A 264 6.03 -7.62 -0.90
N PHE A 265 5.64 -8.87 -0.61
CA PHE A 265 6.42 -10.04 -1.02
C PHE A 265 6.64 -10.05 -2.54
N PHE A 266 5.57 -9.94 -3.31
CA PHE A 266 5.69 -9.91 -4.77
C PHE A 266 6.43 -8.67 -5.26
N VAL A 267 6.29 -7.50 -4.63
CA VAL A 267 7.07 -6.32 -5.01
C VAL A 267 8.57 -6.61 -4.94
N VAL A 268 9.04 -7.21 -3.83
CA VAL A 268 10.45 -7.52 -3.64
C VAL A 268 10.97 -8.48 -4.71
N PHE A 269 10.23 -9.55 -4.99
CA PHE A 269 10.66 -10.57 -5.95
C PHE A 269 10.47 -10.16 -7.41
N LEU A 270 9.43 -9.41 -7.75
CA LEU A 270 9.14 -9.01 -9.12
C LEU A 270 9.93 -7.76 -9.55
N THR A 271 10.36 -6.90 -8.61
CA THR A 271 11.13 -5.70 -8.97
C THR A 271 12.36 -6.01 -9.80
N PRO A 272 13.27 -6.93 -9.42
CA PRO A 272 14.42 -7.28 -10.24
C PRO A 272 14.03 -7.81 -11.63
N ILE A 273 12.95 -8.57 -11.72
CA ILE A 273 12.42 -9.14 -12.96
C ILE A 273 11.94 -8.03 -13.90
N ILE A 274 11.15 -7.10 -13.37
CA ILE A 274 10.63 -5.94 -14.11
C ILE A 274 11.76 -5.01 -14.54
N MET A 275 12.76 -4.77 -13.67
CA MET A 275 13.96 -3.99 -14.01
C MET A 275 14.75 -4.64 -15.13
N TRP A 276 14.98 -5.94 -15.08
CA TRP A 276 15.65 -6.70 -16.14
C TRP A 276 14.85 -6.64 -17.45
N PHE A 277 13.54 -6.81 -17.39
CA PHE A 277 12.65 -6.75 -18.56
C PHE A 277 12.75 -5.37 -19.25
N PHE A 278 12.55 -4.29 -18.52
CA PHE A 278 12.66 -2.94 -19.09
C PHE A 278 14.10 -2.59 -19.49
N GLY A 279 15.11 -3.05 -18.76
CA GLY A 279 16.51 -2.89 -19.14
C GLY A 279 16.84 -3.56 -20.48
N THR A 280 16.27 -4.76 -20.71
CA THR A 280 16.42 -5.47 -21.99
C THR A 280 15.70 -4.75 -23.13
N MET A 281 14.50 -4.23 -22.89
CA MET A 281 13.75 -3.42 -23.87
C MET A 281 14.49 -2.12 -24.21
N ARG A 282 15.11 -1.47 -23.21
CA ARG A 282 15.93 -0.25 -23.38
C ARG A 282 17.13 -0.52 -24.26
N LYS A 283 17.87 -1.61 -24.04
CA LYS A 283 19.01 -2.01 -24.88
C LYS A 283 18.61 -2.24 -26.33
N LYS A 284 17.36 -2.67 -26.57
CA LYS A 284 16.80 -2.86 -27.92
C LYS A 284 16.15 -1.59 -28.51
N GLY A 285 16.13 -0.47 -27.79
CA GLY A 285 15.48 0.78 -28.23
C GLY A 285 13.93 0.75 -28.23
N ASN A 286 13.31 -0.29 -27.64
CA ASN A 286 11.86 -0.53 -27.67
C ASN A 286 11.19 -0.28 -26.31
N GLU A 287 11.86 0.37 -25.36
CA GLU A 287 11.27 0.64 -24.04
C GLU A 287 10.11 1.64 -24.16
N PRO A 288 8.92 1.32 -23.63
CA PRO A 288 7.81 2.26 -23.59
C PRO A 288 8.14 3.48 -22.72
N SER A 289 7.59 4.63 -23.07
CA SER A 289 7.67 5.83 -22.24
C SER A 289 7.05 5.63 -20.86
N THR A 290 7.47 6.41 -19.86
CA THR A 290 6.94 6.31 -18.48
C THR A 290 5.42 6.47 -18.44
N PRO A 291 4.77 7.46 -19.13
CA PRO A 291 3.31 7.54 -19.18
C PRO A 291 2.64 6.30 -19.79
N LYS A 292 3.26 5.71 -20.81
CA LYS A 292 2.73 4.49 -21.45
C LYS A 292 2.80 3.28 -20.53
N LYS A 293 3.88 3.14 -19.74
CA LYS A 293 4.01 2.09 -18.71
C LYS A 293 2.91 2.24 -17.65
N ILE A 294 2.65 3.46 -17.17
CA ILE A 294 1.58 3.74 -16.20
C ILE A 294 0.21 3.32 -16.76
N ALA A 295 -0.09 3.65 -18.01
CA ALA A 295 -1.33 3.22 -18.65
C ALA A 295 -1.46 1.69 -18.74
N ILE A 296 -0.38 0.98 -19.10
CA ILE A 296 -0.34 -0.49 -19.11
C ILE A 296 -0.61 -1.05 -17.71
N GLY A 297 -0.01 -0.47 -16.65
CA GLY A 297 -0.26 -0.86 -15.27
C GLY A 297 -1.74 -0.77 -14.88
N MET A 298 -2.43 0.30 -15.30
CA MET A 298 -3.87 0.45 -15.06
C MET A 298 -4.68 -0.64 -15.76
N GLY A 299 -4.30 -1.04 -16.97
CA GLY A 299 -4.93 -2.15 -17.70
C GLY A 299 -4.72 -3.50 -16.99
N ILE A 300 -3.54 -3.75 -16.46
CA ILE A 300 -3.25 -4.96 -15.68
C ILE A 300 -4.09 -4.98 -14.39
N ALA A 301 -4.28 -3.84 -13.71
CA ALA A 301 -5.15 -3.75 -12.54
C ALA A 301 -6.62 -4.03 -12.90
N ALA A 302 -7.11 -3.51 -14.04
CA ALA A 302 -8.44 -3.85 -14.54
C ALA A 302 -8.60 -5.36 -14.75
N PHE A 303 -7.61 -6.01 -15.35
CA PHE A 303 -7.60 -7.46 -15.53
C PHE A 303 -7.64 -8.22 -14.21
N ALA A 304 -6.94 -7.77 -13.17
CA ALA A 304 -6.98 -8.37 -11.84
C ALA A 304 -8.42 -8.36 -11.27
N TYR A 305 -9.14 -7.26 -11.41
CA TYR A 305 -10.54 -7.17 -10.95
C TYR A 305 -11.51 -7.97 -11.81
N ILE A 306 -11.26 -8.09 -13.13
CA ILE A 306 -12.03 -8.99 -14.00
C ILE A 306 -11.83 -10.45 -13.57
N PHE A 307 -10.59 -10.84 -13.22
CA PHE A 307 -10.33 -12.18 -12.68
C PHE A 307 -11.15 -12.45 -11.42
N LEU A 308 -11.14 -11.53 -10.45
CA LEU A 308 -11.90 -11.70 -9.21
C LEU A 308 -13.41 -11.65 -9.42
N LEU A 309 -13.88 -10.84 -10.37
CA LEU A 309 -15.27 -10.80 -10.81
C LEU A 309 -15.72 -12.19 -11.29
N ILE A 310 -14.97 -12.81 -12.19
CA ILE A 310 -15.29 -14.15 -12.73
C ILE A 310 -15.34 -15.19 -11.62
N VAL A 311 -14.35 -15.20 -10.73
CA VAL A 311 -14.31 -16.11 -9.58
C VAL A 311 -15.54 -15.91 -8.69
N SER A 312 -15.98 -14.66 -8.50
CA SER A 312 -17.08 -14.32 -7.59
C SER A 312 -18.47 -14.64 -8.17
N MET A 313 -18.60 -14.89 -9.46
CA MET A 313 -19.89 -15.29 -10.07
C MET A 313 -20.43 -16.63 -9.54
N ALA A 314 -19.55 -17.51 -9.07
CA ALA A 314 -19.91 -18.81 -8.51
C ALA A 314 -20.13 -18.81 -6.99
N LEU A 315 -19.95 -17.64 -6.33
CA LEU A 315 -20.03 -17.52 -4.88
C LEU A 315 -21.41 -16.99 -4.45
N PRO A 316 -21.93 -17.43 -3.31
CA PRO A 316 -23.13 -16.86 -2.72
C PRO A 316 -22.87 -15.41 -2.28
N ASP A 317 -23.92 -14.60 -2.28
CA ASP A 317 -23.86 -13.24 -1.76
C ASP A 317 -23.64 -13.22 -0.25
N LYS A 318 -23.09 -12.11 0.26
CA LYS A 318 -22.77 -11.96 1.69
C LYS A 318 -23.99 -12.18 2.59
N SER A 319 -25.17 -11.79 2.16
CA SER A 319 -26.44 -12.02 2.89
C SER A 319 -26.77 -13.51 3.08
N ALA A 320 -26.38 -14.34 2.12
CA ALA A 320 -26.57 -15.79 2.22
C ALA A 320 -25.57 -16.45 3.18
N LEU A 321 -24.36 -15.88 3.35
CA LEU A 321 -23.36 -16.40 4.28
C LEU A 321 -23.80 -16.38 5.74
N VAL A 322 -24.61 -15.40 6.12
CA VAL A 322 -25.11 -15.25 7.51
C VAL A 322 -25.91 -16.48 7.94
N ASN A 323 -26.53 -17.17 6.97
CA ASN A 323 -27.35 -18.36 7.20
C ASN A 323 -26.60 -19.68 6.92
N MET A 324 -25.29 -19.63 6.67
CA MET A 324 -24.44 -20.80 6.43
C MET A 324 -23.58 -21.09 7.65
N SER A 325 -23.52 -22.34 8.07
CA SER A 325 -22.70 -22.78 9.21
C SER A 325 -22.04 -24.13 8.96
N GLY A 326 -21.01 -24.44 9.74
CA GLY A 326 -20.34 -25.73 9.74
C GLY A 326 -19.79 -26.16 8.39
N ASP A 327 -20.15 -27.38 7.97
CA ASP A 327 -19.60 -28.01 6.76
C ASP A 327 -20.00 -27.26 5.48
N SER A 328 -21.21 -26.70 5.40
CA SER A 328 -21.68 -25.96 4.23
C SER A 328 -20.86 -24.69 3.99
N LEU A 329 -20.51 -23.95 5.05
CA LEU A 329 -19.65 -22.78 4.98
C LEU A 329 -18.22 -23.17 4.60
N SER A 330 -17.70 -24.26 5.18
CA SER A 330 -16.34 -24.74 4.90
C SER A 330 -16.17 -25.23 3.46
N ALA A 331 -17.18 -25.92 2.91
CA ALA A 331 -17.18 -26.45 1.55
C ALA A 331 -17.21 -25.33 0.47
N MET A 332 -17.82 -24.18 0.81
CA MET A 332 -17.90 -23.02 -0.11
C MET A 332 -16.60 -22.22 -0.17
N LYS A 333 -15.75 -22.27 0.87
CA LYS A 333 -14.55 -21.44 0.96
C LYS A 333 -13.53 -21.80 -0.11
N LEU A 334 -13.06 -20.76 -0.78
CA LEU A 334 -12.02 -20.84 -1.80
C LEU A 334 -10.64 -21.11 -1.19
N THR A 335 -9.77 -21.67 -1.98
CA THR A 335 -8.35 -21.79 -1.62
C THR A 335 -7.68 -20.42 -1.54
N PRO A 336 -6.70 -20.21 -0.63
CA PRO A 336 -5.91 -18.99 -0.54
C PRO A 336 -5.21 -18.57 -1.83
N TRP A 337 -4.92 -19.52 -2.71
CA TRP A 337 -4.24 -19.29 -4.00
C TRP A 337 -5.01 -18.35 -4.93
N VAL A 338 -6.33 -18.26 -4.80
CA VAL A 338 -7.14 -17.28 -5.55
C VAL A 338 -6.72 -15.85 -5.21
N LEU A 339 -6.60 -15.53 -3.92
CA LEU A 339 -6.12 -14.21 -3.50
C LEU A 339 -4.64 -14.01 -3.81
N VAL A 340 -3.81 -15.02 -3.63
CA VAL A 340 -2.39 -14.95 -4.03
C VAL A 340 -2.26 -14.59 -5.50
N GLY A 341 -3.04 -15.22 -6.39
CA GLY A 341 -3.10 -14.87 -7.81
C GLY A 341 -3.58 -13.44 -8.07
N MET A 342 -4.63 -13.01 -7.37
CA MET A 342 -5.14 -11.63 -7.45
C MET A 342 -4.06 -10.61 -7.03
N TYR A 343 -3.40 -10.83 -5.89
CA TYR A 343 -2.32 -9.97 -5.41
C TYR A 343 -1.11 -9.97 -6.34
N PHE A 344 -0.78 -11.12 -6.95
CA PHE A 344 0.28 -11.19 -7.96
C PHE A 344 0.00 -10.24 -9.13
N ILE A 345 -1.19 -10.31 -9.73
CA ILE A 345 -1.57 -9.46 -10.86
C ILE A 345 -1.60 -7.98 -10.45
N LEU A 346 -2.19 -7.66 -9.29
CA LEU A 346 -2.21 -6.29 -8.76
C LEU A 346 -0.80 -5.76 -8.49
N THR A 347 0.12 -6.59 -8.01
CA THR A 347 1.50 -6.17 -7.76
C THR A 347 2.24 -5.88 -9.06
N VAL A 348 2.03 -6.68 -10.11
CA VAL A 348 2.57 -6.35 -11.44
C VAL A 348 2.06 -4.99 -11.89
N ALA A 349 0.75 -4.72 -11.76
CA ALA A 349 0.16 -3.42 -12.08
C ALA A 349 0.83 -2.27 -11.29
N GLU A 350 1.03 -2.49 -10.00
CA GLU A 350 1.62 -1.51 -9.08
C GLU A 350 3.05 -1.16 -9.46
N LEU A 351 3.89 -2.13 -9.82
CA LEU A 351 5.27 -1.90 -10.26
C LEU A 351 5.38 -1.08 -11.54
N PHE A 352 4.32 -1.05 -12.35
CA PHE A 352 4.21 -0.17 -13.51
C PHE A 352 3.72 1.24 -13.17
N ILE A 353 3.22 1.49 -11.95
CA ILE A 353 2.61 2.77 -11.59
C ILE A 353 3.37 3.46 -10.47
N SER A 354 3.59 2.79 -9.33
CA SER A 354 4.12 3.43 -8.13
C SER A 354 5.54 3.99 -8.31
N PRO A 355 6.57 3.19 -8.64
CA PRO A 355 7.92 3.72 -8.80
C PRO A 355 8.06 4.60 -10.04
N LEU A 356 7.35 4.25 -11.12
CA LEU A 356 7.43 5.00 -12.37
C LEU A 356 6.67 6.32 -12.32
N GLY A 357 5.61 6.40 -11.52
CA GLY A 357 4.91 7.65 -11.24
C GLY A 357 5.79 8.63 -10.46
N LEU A 358 6.48 8.17 -9.42
CA LEU A 358 7.46 8.98 -8.69
C LEU A 358 8.59 9.47 -9.61
N SER A 359 9.09 8.60 -10.47
CA SER A 359 10.10 8.96 -11.48
C SER A 359 9.55 9.99 -12.47
N PHE A 360 8.32 9.81 -12.96
CA PHE A 360 7.66 10.75 -13.87
C PHE A 360 7.52 12.13 -13.26
N VAL A 361 7.03 12.21 -12.02
CA VAL A 361 6.94 13.47 -11.26
C VAL A 361 8.32 14.12 -11.14
N SER A 362 9.34 13.36 -10.78
CA SER A 362 10.71 13.87 -10.65
C SER A 362 11.31 14.39 -11.97
N LYS A 363 10.92 13.81 -13.13
CA LYS A 363 11.38 14.25 -14.45
C LYS A 363 10.66 15.51 -14.94
N VAL A 364 9.35 15.60 -14.69
CA VAL A 364 8.49 16.65 -15.23
C VAL A 364 8.42 17.88 -14.33
N ALA A 365 8.47 17.69 -13.00
CA ALA A 365 8.34 18.78 -12.05
C ALA A 365 9.46 19.82 -12.23
N PRO A 366 9.12 21.12 -12.25
CA PRO A 366 10.13 22.18 -12.21
C PRO A 366 11.05 22.01 -10.98
N PRO A 367 12.37 22.28 -11.09
CA PRO A 367 13.34 22.00 -10.02
C PRO A 367 12.97 22.58 -8.65
N HIS A 368 12.41 23.79 -8.64
CA HIS A 368 11.99 24.49 -7.42
C HIS A 368 10.68 23.95 -6.81
N LEU A 369 9.91 23.13 -7.54
CA LEU A 369 8.65 22.53 -7.11
C LEU A 369 8.71 21.01 -6.93
N GLN A 370 9.87 20.37 -7.07
CA GLN A 370 9.99 18.90 -7.01
C GLN A 370 9.40 18.32 -5.73
N GLY A 371 9.76 18.85 -4.56
CA GLY A 371 9.21 18.37 -3.28
C GLY A 371 7.70 18.54 -3.20
N LEU A 372 7.17 19.70 -3.67
CA LEU A 372 5.73 19.96 -3.69
C LEU A 372 4.99 18.99 -4.62
N MET A 373 5.52 18.72 -5.80
CA MET A 373 4.90 17.81 -6.76
C MET A 373 4.97 16.34 -6.31
N GLN A 374 6.04 15.93 -5.63
CA GLN A 374 6.09 14.62 -4.96
C GLN A 374 5.06 14.52 -3.84
N GLY A 375 4.88 15.58 -3.05
CA GLY A 375 3.79 15.69 -2.06
C GLY A 375 2.41 15.62 -2.71
N ALA A 376 2.19 16.27 -3.85
CA ALA A 376 0.93 16.22 -4.60
C ALA A 376 0.63 14.82 -5.17
N TRP A 377 1.65 14.05 -5.58
CA TRP A 377 1.49 12.63 -5.93
C TRP A 377 0.96 11.81 -4.73
N LEU A 378 1.52 12.05 -3.54
CA LEU A 378 1.03 11.40 -2.31
C LEU A 378 -0.39 11.88 -1.94
N ALA A 379 -0.72 13.13 -2.20
CA ALA A 379 -2.07 13.66 -1.99
C ALA A 379 -3.08 12.99 -2.93
N ALA A 380 -2.72 12.71 -4.19
CA ALA A 380 -3.57 11.93 -5.10
C ALA A 380 -3.86 10.52 -4.54
N THR A 381 -2.83 9.85 -4.00
CA THR A 381 -3.00 8.57 -3.30
C THR A 381 -3.95 8.71 -2.09
N ALA A 382 -3.77 9.76 -1.28
CA ALA A 382 -4.60 10.01 -0.11
C ALA A 382 -6.07 10.28 -0.47
N ILE A 383 -6.34 11.01 -1.56
CA ILE A 383 -7.70 11.24 -2.06
C ILE A 383 -8.33 9.90 -2.48
N GLY A 384 -7.60 9.05 -3.23
CA GLY A 384 -8.06 7.70 -3.56
C GLY A 384 -8.41 6.88 -2.32
N ASN A 385 -7.58 6.96 -1.28
CA ASN A 385 -7.80 6.26 -0.01
C ASN A 385 -8.99 6.83 0.78
N SER A 386 -9.28 8.12 0.67
CA SER A 386 -10.41 8.73 1.37
C SER A 386 -11.77 8.22 0.91
N ILE A 387 -11.85 7.65 -0.28
CA ILE A 387 -13.07 7.08 -0.87
C ILE A 387 -13.11 5.54 -0.83
N LEU A 388 -12.15 4.88 -0.15
CA LEU A 388 -12.12 3.41 -0.01
C LEU A 388 -13.37 2.84 0.63
N PHE A 389 -14.04 3.59 1.53
CA PHE A 389 -15.28 3.18 2.18
C PHE A 389 -16.39 2.82 1.19
N ILE A 390 -16.38 3.41 -0.03
CA ILE A 390 -17.31 3.06 -1.11
C ILE A 390 -17.18 1.56 -1.44
N GLY A 391 -15.95 1.02 -1.47
CA GLY A 391 -15.73 -0.41 -1.67
C GLY A 391 -16.35 -1.28 -0.59
N GLY A 392 -16.31 -0.87 0.66
CA GLY A 392 -16.99 -1.56 1.76
C GLY A 392 -18.52 -1.49 1.65
N LEU A 393 -19.07 -0.33 1.26
CA LEU A 393 -20.51 -0.20 0.99
C LEU A 393 -20.93 -1.11 -0.17
N LEU A 394 -20.19 -1.11 -1.28
CA LEU A 394 -20.47 -1.99 -2.41
C LEU A 394 -20.39 -3.46 -2.01
N TYR A 395 -19.34 -3.85 -1.26
CA TYR A 395 -19.15 -5.22 -0.79
C TYR A 395 -20.34 -5.77 0.02
N THR A 396 -21.05 -4.91 0.74
CA THR A 396 -22.22 -5.29 1.57
C THR A 396 -23.55 -5.12 0.89
N SER A 397 -23.65 -4.26 -0.15
CA SER A 397 -24.93 -3.80 -0.70
C SER A 397 -25.26 -4.37 -2.08
N VAL A 398 -24.26 -4.88 -2.81
CA VAL A 398 -24.45 -5.43 -4.16
C VAL A 398 -23.84 -6.83 -4.26
N PRO A 399 -24.22 -7.65 -5.26
CA PRO A 399 -23.56 -8.93 -5.52
C PRO A 399 -22.06 -8.75 -5.69
N LEU A 400 -21.26 -9.73 -5.22
CA LEU A 400 -19.79 -9.63 -5.24
C LEU A 400 -19.21 -9.32 -6.62
N TRP A 401 -19.71 -9.98 -7.67
CA TRP A 401 -19.26 -9.73 -9.03
C TRP A 401 -19.47 -8.27 -9.47
N ALA A 402 -20.58 -7.64 -9.04
CA ALA A 402 -20.87 -6.24 -9.33
C ALA A 402 -19.94 -5.28 -8.57
N CYS A 403 -19.61 -5.62 -7.33
CA CYS A 403 -18.60 -4.88 -6.55
C CYS A 403 -17.26 -4.82 -7.30
N TRP A 404 -16.75 -5.97 -7.75
CA TRP A 404 -15.48 -6.03 -8.47
C TRP A 404 -15.54 -5.39 -9.86
N MET A 405 -16.70 -5.42 -10.51
CA MET A 405 -16.91 -4.75 -11.79
C MET A 405 -16.69 -3.23 -11.70
N VAL A 406 -17.11 -2.58 -10.60
CA VAL A 406 -16.87 -1.14 -10.40
C VAL A 406 -15.38 -0.82 -10.44
N PHE A 407 -14.54 -1.61 -9.78
CA PHE A 407 -13.08 -1.37 -9.79
C PHE A 407 -12.44 -1.71 -11.14
N ALA A 408 -12.91 -2.76 -11.81
CA ALA A 408 -12.47 -3.10 -13.16
C ALA A 408 -12.76 -1.95 -14.14
N VAL A 409 -13.97 -1.37 -14.09
CA VAL A 409 -14.37 -0.23 -14.92
C VAL A 409 -13.55 1.01 -14.56
N ALA A 410 -13.35 1.31 -13.27
CA ALA A 410 -12.55 2.46 -12.84
C ALA A 410 -11.11 2.38 -13.36
N CYS A 411 -10.46 1.21 -13.26
CA CYS A 411 -9.12 1.00 -13.79
C CYS A 411 -9.08 1.06 -15.32
N SER A 412 -10.08 0.50 -16.01
CA SER A 412 -10.17 0.54 -17.48
C SER A 412 -10.35 1.96 -18.01
N LEU A 413 -11.22 2.75 -17.39
CA LEU A 413 -11.40 4.16 -17.74
C LEU A 413 -10.12 4.96 -17.49
N SER A 414 -9.46 4.73 -16.35
CA SER A 414 -8.16 5.35 -16.04
C SER A 414 -7.11 5.04 -17.10
N MET A 415 -7.04 3.78 -17.57
CA MET A 415 -6.16 3.37 -18.66
C MET A 415 -6.48 4.12 -19.96
N LEU A 416 -7.75 4.18 -20.35
CA LEU A 416 -8.16 4.85 -21.60
C LEU A 416 -7.85 6.35 -21.58
N VAL A 417 -8.15 7.03 -20.47
CA VAL A 417 -7.83 8.45 -20.29
C VAL A 417 -6.32 8.66 -20.34
N MET A 418 -5.55 7.83 -19.65
CA MET A 418 -4.08 7.91 -19.64
C MET A 418 -3.51 7.71 -21.05
N LEU A 419 -4.00 6.70 -21.80
CA LEU A 419 -3.59 6.44 -23.19
C LEU A 419 -3.88 7.62 -24.11
N SER A 420 -5.01 8.30 -23.95
CA SER A 420 -5.37 9.49 -24.74
C SER A 420 -4.39 10.65 -24.54
N MET A 421 -3.79 10.75 -23.34
CA MET A 421 -2.85 11.81 -22.99
C MET A 421 -1.38 11.47 -23.28
N VAL A 422 -1.02 10.22 -23.57
CA VAL A 422 0.39 9.77 -23.70
C VAL A 422 1.21 10.67 -24.60
N LYS A 423 0.75 10.98 -25.82
CA LYS A 423 1.50 11.82 -26.79
C LYS A 423 1.78 13.23 -26.28
N TRP A 424 0.86 13.78 -25.50
CA TRP A 424 1.03 15.10 -24.88
C TRP A 424 2.02 15.02 -23.73
N LEU A 425 1.88 14.03 -22.85
CA LEU A 425 2.76 13.82 -21.70
C LEU A 425 4.20 13.54 -22.13
N GLU A 426 4.41 12.79 -23.20
CA GLU A 426 5.74 12.54 -23.78
C GLU A 426 6.40 13.82 -24.31
N ARG A 427 5.63 14.76 -24.87
CA ARG A 427 6.15 16.07 -25.30
C ARG A 427 6.56 16.96 -24.14
N VAL A 428 5.80 16.95 -23.06
CA VAL A 428 6.07 17.75 -21.87
C VAL A 428 7.23 17.18 -21.03
N ALA A 429 7.47 15.87 -21.10
CA ALA A 429 8.54 15.20 -20.38
C ALA A 429 9.91 15.27 -21.06
N LYS A 430 9.97 15.70 -22.32
CA LYS A 430 11.21 15.98 -23.09
C LYS A 430 11.79 17.31 -22.66
#